data_41b48cc5309709a662a737dba6bce871
#
_entry.id   41b48cc5309709a662a737dba6bce871
#
_cell.length_a   1.000
_cell.length_b   1.000
_cell.length_c   1.000
_cell.angle_alpha   90.00
_cell.angle_beta   90.00
_cell.angle_gamma   90.00
#
_symmetry.space_group_name_H-M   'P 1'
#
loop_
_entity.id
_entity.type
_entity.pdbx_description
1 polymer ?
#
loop_
_entity_poly.entity_id
_entity_poly.type
_entity_poly.pdbx_seq_one_letter_code
_entity_poly.pdbx_strand_id
1 'polypeptide(L)'
;MCNLCEDAARYSRAAFSATDVSGSGGNSRLSALAGTGKRPHDLPEGMGETGRKTLIKGGMVLTMDPAVGDFDDADILIDGTKIIEIGHDIDVGDAAVIEASGMIVMPGFIDTHHHQFETALRSYLADGLLYNDGRPHGSPNYLEDVLGKLSLVYRPEDVYINELVASLSQLDAGVTGVLDVSQIHHSPEHSDAAIQGLKDAHRRTAFGYFEGRGDGAKYPQDAYRIKETHFASDDQLLTMVMGGEFYLPTFEESWRIGRDLGIPIALHVVASRKERSEAFDQIVRTAKFGPDNIFIHMTGVSDFGWQTAKDAGAHVTLAVPIEMTMRHGMPPIMKMMEFGMSPSLSSDVECTMTADFFTQMRSMLTLQRALVNEITLSGDDNPPALLSSRDVIRFATVEGAKALGLESKTGSLTPGKQADIVLLDANTLNVAPLNNIPGAVVTLMDRTNVSTVLVAGSVRKWKGELVGCDVPKLLSEISASRDYLFAEAGVERELF
;
A
#
# COMPACT_ATOMS: atom_id res chain seq x y z
N MET A 1 -31.16 -16.96 -1.37
CA MET A 1 -30.34 -16.16 -0.44
C MET A 1 -28.94 -16.73 -0.52
N CYS A 2 -27.97 -15.90 -0.85
CA CYS A 2 -26.60 -16.32 -1.15
C CYS A 2 -25.87 -16.61 0.17
N ASN A 3 -25.11 -17.74 0.25
CA ASN A 3 -24.29 -18.09 1.43
C ASN A 3 -23.27 -16.99 1.83
N LEU A 4 -22.92 -16.09 0.92
CA LEU A 4 -22.13 -14.88 1.22
C LEU A 4 -22.85 -13.93 2.19
N CYS A 5 -24.18 -13.81 2.09
CA CYS A 5 -24.97 -13.00 3.02
C CYS A 5 -25.13 -13.66 4.39
N GLU A 6 -25.09 -15.00 4.47
CA GLU A 6 -25.19 -15.72 5.74
C GLU A 6 -23.86 -15.68 6.51
N ASP A 7 -22.73 -15.77 5.83
CA ASP A 7 -21.41 -15.63 6.47
C ASP A 7 -21.21 -14.17 6.96
N ALA A 8 -21.52 -13.17 6.15
CA ALA A 8 -21.50 -11.77 6.57
C ALA A 8 -22.50 -11.48 7.72
N ALA A 9 -23.70 -12.09 7.68
CA ALA A 9 -24.69 -11.96 8.73
C ALA A 9 -24.31 -12.68 10.05
N ARG A 10 -23.50 -13.72 10.00
CA ARG A 10 -22.92 -14.36 11.21
C ARG A 10 -21.91 -13.45 11.90
N TYR A 11 -21.07 -12.74 11.11
CA TYR A 11 -20.11 -11.77 11.65
C TYR A 11 -20.76 -10.48 12.17
N SER A 12 -21.94 -10.10 11.66
CA SER A 12 -22.67 -8.89 12.10
C SER A 12 -23.53 -9.08 13.35
N ARG A 13 -23.73 -10.31 13.86
CA ARG A 13 -24.63 -10.63 14.99
C ARG A 13 -23.97 -10.78 16.36
N ALA A 14 -22.66 -10.59 16.49
CA ALA A 14 -22.03 -10.50 17.79
C ALA A 14 -22.36 -9.14 18.43
N ALA A 15 -23.48 -9.07 19.12
CA ALA A 15 -23.89 -7.88 19.89
C ALA A 15 -23.00 -7.76 21.12
N PHE A 16 -22.20 -6.71 21.20
CA PHE A 16 -21.52 -6.29 22.42
C PHE A 16 -22.31 -5.18 23.09
N SER A 17 -22.57 -5.34 24.39
CA SER A 17 -23.05 -4.27 25.27
C SER A 17 -21.89 -3.31 25.55
N ALA A 18 -22.00 -2.09 25.06
CA ALA A 18 -21.04 -1.03 25.37
C ALA A 18 -21.08 -0.68 26.85
N THR A 19 -19.92 -0.74 27.51
CA THR A 19 -19.71 -0.02 28.76
C THR A 19 -19.18 1.37 28.42
N ASP A 20 -19.90 2.39 28.89
CA ASP A 20 -19.56 3.80 28.70
C ASP A 20 -18.13 4.13 29.12
N VAL A 21 -17.33 4.63 28.19
CA VAL A 21 -16.11 5.38 28.50
C VAL A 21 -16.18 6.74 27.85
N SER A 22 -16.70 7.71 28.61
CA SER A 22 -16.63 9.13 28.27
C SER A 22 -15.25 9.66 28.69
N GLY A 23 -14.39 9.99 27.72
CA GLY A 23 -13.07 10.58 27.95
C GLY A 23 -12.66 11.53 26.84
N SER A 24 -13.05 12.80 26.96
CA SER A 24 -12.65 13.90 26.06
C SER A 24 -11.22 14.39 26.38
N GLY A 25 -10.20 13.57 26.17
CA GLY A 25 -8.81 13.93 26.47
C GLY A 25 -7.76 13.32 25.53
N GLY A 26 -8.19 12.53 24.53
CA GLY A 26 -7.29 11.71 23.72
C GLY A 26 -6.46 12.46 22.67
N ASN A 27 -7.02 13.46 22.00
CA ASN A 27 -6.40 14.06 20.83
C ASN A 27 -5.10 14.86 21.09
N SER A 28 -4.89 15.39 22.29
CA SER A 28 -3.67 16.17 22.59
C SER A 28 -2.44 15.31 22.92
N ARG A 29 -2.61 14.02 23.24
CA ARG A 29 -1.49 13.08 23.47
C ARG A 29 -0.99 12.44 22.19
N LEU A 30 -1.86 12.22 21.20
CA LEU A 30 -1.55 11.51 19.96
C LEU A 30 -0.60 12.33 19.06
N SER A 31 -0.83 13.63 18.89
CA SER A 31 0.03 14.52 18.10
C SER A 31 1.45 14.71 18.64
N ALA A 32 1.74 14.27 19.87
CA ALA A 32 3.06 14.39 20.50
C ALA A 32 4.07 13.31 20.07
N LEU A 33 3.68 12.33 19.24
CA LEU A 33 4.57 11.26 18.78
C LEU A 33 5.31 11.61 17.49
N ALA A 34 4.68 12.41 16.64
CA ALA A 34 5.29 12.88 15.40
C ALA A 34 6.28 14.01 15.67
N GLY A 35 7.45 13.96 15.06
CA GLY A 35 8.44 15.03 15.14
C GLY A 35 9.27 15.07 16.44
N THR A 36 9.22 14.03 17.26
CA THR A 36 10.01 13.96 18.53
C THR A 36 11.44 13.45 18.32
N GLY A 37 11.73 12.92 17.12
CA GLY A 37 13.07 12.44 16.76
C GLY A 37 14.04 13.58 16.41
N LYS A 38 15.34 13.30 16.51
CA LYS A 38 16.37 14.25 16.11
C LYS A 38 16.46 14.31 14.59
N ARG A 39 16.67 15.52 14.06
CA ARG A 39 17.07 15.71 12.67
C ARG A 39 18.53 15.25 12.53
N PRO A 40 18.88 14.44 11.49
CA PRO A 40 20.28 14.12 11.21
C PRO A 40 21.11 15.40 11.04
N HIS A 41 22.26 15.43 11.65
CA HIS A 41 23.04 16.68 11.76
C HIS A 41 23.67 17.09 10.42
N ASP A 42 23.86 16.16 9.51
CA ASP A 42 24.41 16.35 8.16
C ASP A 42 23.33 16.46 7.06
N LEU A 43 22.06 16.46 7.44
CA LEU A 43 20.97 16.73 6.51
C LEU A 43 20.92 18.23 6.19
N PRO A 44 21.11 18.63 4.92
CA PRO A 44 21.07 20.03 4.52
C PRO A 44 19.73 20.69 4.88
N GLU A 45 19.80 21.94 5.35
CA GLU A 45 18.60 22.69 5.73
C GLU A 45 17.76 23.12 4.50
N GLY A 46 16.44 23.21 4.68
CA GLY A 46 15.52 23.77 3.70
C GLY A 46 15.18 22.86 2.53
N MET A 47 15.59 21.57 2.55
CA MET A 47 15.16 20.62 1.51
C MET A 47 13.65 20.42 1.50
N GLY A 48 13.04 20.60 0.32
CA GLY A 48 11.59 20.52 0.13
C GLY A 48 10.83 21.81 0.43
N GLU A 49 11.50 22.86 0.87
CA GLU A 49 10.90 24.17 1.04
C GLU A 49 10.78 24.90 -0.30
N THR A 50 9.68 25.62 -0.51
CA THR A 50 9.48 26.42 -1.72
C THR A 50 10.59 27.47 -1.88
N GLY A 51 11.22 27.51 -3.07
CA GLY A 51 12.32 28.42 -3.35
C GLY A 51 13.69 27.92 -2.90
N ARG A 52 13.77 26.77 -2.20
CA ARG A 52 15.05 26.09 -1.90
C ARG A 52 15.25 24.94 -2.88
N LYS A 53 16.25 25.06 -3.75
CA LYS A 53 16.61 24.03 -4.72
C LYS A 53 17.38 22.89 -4.03
N THR A 54 17.11 21.67 -4.49
CA THR A 54 17.85 20.45 -4.10
C THR A 54 18.38 19.83 -5.37
N LEU A 55 19.66 19.45 -5.37
CA LEU A 55 20.31 18.71 -6.44
C LEU A 55 20.70 17.33 -5.96
N ILE A 56 20.10 16.28 -6.57
CA ILE A 56 20.59 14.91 -6.46
C ILE A 56 21.65 14.76 -7.54
N LYS A 57 22.91 14.50 -7.16
CA LYS A 57 24.06 14.61 -8.05
C LYS A 57 24.72 13.26 -8.33
N GLY A 58 24.95 12.96 -9.62
CA GLY A 58 25.79 11.86 -10.08
C GLY A 58 25.22 10.47 -9.80
N GLY A 59 23.91 10.28 -9.95
CA GLY A 59 23.23 9.00 -9.74
C GLY A 59 22.96 8.22 -11.03
N MET A 60 22.84 6.90 -10.93
CA MET A 60 22.25 6.05 -11.97
C MET A 60 20.73 6.22 -11.95
N VAL A 61 20.16 6.94 -12.91
CA VAL A 61 18.75 7.35 -12.85
C VAL A 61 17.88 6.42 -13.68
N LEU A 62 16.99 5.69 -13.00
CA LEU A 62 15.95 4.84 -13.60
C LEU A 62 14.63 5.62 -13.56
N THR A 63 14.30 6.35 -14.62
CA THR A 63 13.19 7.30 -14.61
C THR A 63 11.79 6.66 -14.62
N MET A 64 11.67 5.47 -15.16
CA MET A 64 10.39 4.82 -15.47
C MET A 64 9.48 5.63 -16.41
N ASP A 65 10.03 6.64 -17.10
CA ASP A 65 9.39 7.43 -18.13
C ASP A 65 10.11 7.23 -19.48
N PRO A 66 9.48 6.55 -20.46
CA PRO A 66 10.10 6.32 -21.75
C PRO A 66 10.42 7.59 -22.54
N ALA A 67 9.74 8.70 -22.27
CA ALA A 67 9.99 9.98 -22.97
C ALA A 67 11.24 10.69 -22.42
N VAL A 68 11.57 10.47 -21.13
CA VAL A 68 12.80 11.01 -20.50
C VAL A 68 13.98 10.09 -20.76
N GLY A 69 13.77 8.76 -20.67
CA GLY A 69 14.83 7.75 -20.76
C GLY A 69 15.53 7.53 -19.41
N ASP A 70 16.54 6.66 -19.40
CA ASP A 70 17.36 6.35 -18.22
C ASP A 70 18.78 6.85 -18.44
N PHE A 71 19.51 7.06 -17.33
CA PHE A 71 20.86 7.59 -17.37
C PHE A 71 21.79 6.73 -16.48
N ASP A 72 22.97 6.45 -16.97
CA ASP A 72 24.03 5.77 -16.22
C ASP A 72 24.74 6.72 -15.23
N ASP A 73 24.68 8.03 -15.48
CA ASP A 73 25.15 9.10 -14.60
C ASP A 73 24.34 10.37 -14.92
N ALA A 74 23.57 10.89 -13.96
CA ALA A 74 22.84 12.15 -14.15
C ALA A 74 22.51 12.83 -12.83
N ASP A 75 22.17 14.10 -12.95
CA ASP A 75 21.68 14.97 -11.88
C ASP A 75 20.17 15.12 -11.96
N ILE A 76 19.52 15.30 -10.82
CA ILE A 76 18.08 15.66 -10.73
C ILE A 76 17.95 16.95 -9.94
N LEU A 77 17.43 17.98 -10.59
CA LEU A 77 17.11 19.26 -9.95
C LEU A 77 15.69 19.26 -9.44
N ILE A 78 15.51 19.60 -8.18
CA ILE A 78 14.23 19.74 -7.49
C ILE A 78 14.06 21.18 -7.00
N ASP A 79 12.88 21.77 -7.19
CA ASP A 79 12.51 23.06 -6.58
C ASP A 79 11.21 22.86 -5.78
N GLY A 80 11.29 23.05 -4.47
CA GLY A 80 10.20 22.76 -3.56
C GLY A 80 9.76 21.28 -3.69
N THR A 81 8.56 21.07 -4.18
CA THR A 81 8.00 19.71 -4.31
C THR A 81 8.27 19.02 -5.65
N LYS A 82 8.79 19.74 -6.67
CA LYS A 82 8.79 19.30 -8.06
C LYS A 82 10.16 19.01 -8.62
N ILE A 83 10.25 17.98 -9.44
CA ILE A 83 11.37 17.74 -10.34
C ILE A 83 11.33 18.82 -11.42
N ILE A 84 12.42 19.55 -11.61
CA ILE A 84 12.54 20.62 -12.59
C ILE A 84 13.27 20.14 -13.84
N GLU A 85 14.39 19.40 -13.64
CA GLU A 85 15.27 18.98 -14.70
C GLU A 85 15.96 17.65 -14.33
N ILE A 86 16.25 16.84 -15.33
CA ILE A 86 17.09 15.64 -15.23
C ILE A 86 18.10 15.71 -16.37
N GLY A 87 19.38 15.64 -16.08
CA GLY A 87 20.42 15.77 -17.09
C GLY A 87 21.83 15.67 -16.50
N HIS A 88 22.83 15.91 -17.34
CA HIS A 88 24.22 15.90 -16.91
C HIS A 88 24.67 17.31 -16.51
N ASP A 89 25.57 17.41 -15.53
CA ASP A 89 26.27 18.65 -15.16
C ASP A 89 25.35 19.85 -14.92
N ILE A 90 24.24 19.65 -14.17
CA ILE A 90 23.29 20.72 -13.87
C ILE A 90 23.96 21.73 -12.92
N ASP A 91 24.20 22.95 -13.40
CA ASP A 91 24.74 24.05 -12.60
C ASP A 91 23.59 24.84 -11.93
N VAL A 92 23.54 24.79 -10.62
CA VAL A 92 22.43 25.40 -9.84
C VAL A 92 22.90 26.39 -8.76
N GLY A 93 24.18 26.72 -8.70
CA GLY A 93 24.71 27.66 -7.71
C GLY A 93 24.46 27.20 -6.27
N ASP A 94 23.61 27.89 -5.52
CA ASP A 94 23.33 27.62 -4.10
C ASP A 94 22.18 26.63 -3.90
N ALA A 95 22.35 25.37 -4.33
CA ALA A 95 21.42 24.27 -4.03
C ALA A 95 21.91 23.40 -2.85
N ALA A 96 20.96 22.80 -2.15
CA ALA A 96 21.29 21.71 -1.22
C ALA A 96 21.62 20.45 -2.04
N VAL A 97 22.80 19.83 -1.81
CA VAL A 97 23.28 18.71 -2.61
C VAL A 97 23.10 17.39 -1.87
N ILE A 98 22.55 16.41 -2.58
CA ILE A 98 22.51 14.99 -2.19
C ILE A 98 23.46 14.24 -3.13
N GLU A 99 24.59 13.80 -2.62
CA GLU A 99 25.53 12.99 -3.40
C GLU A 99 24.93 11.58 -3.64
N ALA A 100 24.79 11.20 -4.91
CA ALA A 100 24.17 9.93 -5.34
C ALA A 100 25.13 9.04 -6.13
N SER A 101 26.44 9.33 -6.11
CA SER A 101 27.44 8.51 -6.79
C SER A 101 27.40 7.06 -6.29
N GLY A 102 27.25 6.12 -7.21
CA GLY A 102 27.09 4.69 -6.89
C GLY A 102 25.70 4.29 -6.38
N MET A 103 24.74 5.20 -6.42
CA MET A 103 23.35 4.91 -6.06
C MET A 103 22.46 4.82 -7.30
N ILE A 104 21.41 3.99 -7.21
CA ILE A 104 20.31 3.99 -8.17
C ILE A 104 19.26 4.97 -7.65
N VAL A 105 18.89 5.93 -8.49
CA VAL A 105 17.86 6.93 -8.20
C VAL A 105 16.62 6.61 -9.03
N MET A 106 15.50 6.34 -8.37
CA MET A 106 14.28 5.90 -9.04
C MET A 106 13.02 6.46 -8.35
N PRO A 107 11.82 6.37 -8.99
CA PRO A 107 10.57 6.69 -8.31
C PRO A 107 10.38 5.82 -7.08
N GLY A 108 9.82 6.39 -6.01
CA GLY A 108 9.42 5.62 -4.85
C GLY A 108 8.33 4.59 -5.19
N PHE A 109 8.30 3.49 -4.47
CA PHE A 109 7.29 2.45 -4.64
C PHE A 109 5.91 2.95 -4.20
N ILE A 110 4.86 2.40 -4.83
CA ILE A 110 3.46 2.71 -4.52
C ILE A 110 2.72 1.41 -4.24
N ASP A 111 2.31 1.25 -3.00
CA ASP A 111 1.52 0.13 -2.51
C ASP A 111 0.03 0.42 -2.73
N THR A 112 -0.65 -0.38 -3.53
CA THR A 112 -2.05 -0.12 -3.89
C THR A 112 -3.07 -0.89 -3.06
N HIS A 113 -2.63 -1.53 -1.99
CA HIS A 113 -3.49 -2.19 -1.00
C HIS A 113 -2.67 -2.64 0.22
N HIS A 114 -2.89 -2.02 1.36
CA HIS A 114 -2.27 -2.42 2.62
C HIS A 114 -3.21 -2.15 3.79
N HIS A 115 -3.37 -3.13 4.68
CA HIS A 115 -4.12 -3.03 5.94
C HIS A 115 -3.21 -2.51 7.05
N GLN A 116 -2.94 -1.20 7.08
CA GLN A 116 -1.98 -0.60 8.01
C GLN A 116 -2.39 -0.74 9.48
N PHE A 117 -3.69 -0.76 9.76
CA PHE A 117 -4.20 -0.93 11.13
C PHE A 117 -3.74 -2.24 11.80
N GLU A 118 -3.24 -3.23 11.03
CA GLU A 118 -2.79 -4.53 11.53
C GLU A 118 -1.32 -4.57 11.96
N THR A 119 -0.60 -3.46 11.93
CA THR A 119 0.85 -3.44 12.18
C THR A 119 1.25 -4.00 13.55
N ALA A 120 0.42 -3.84 14.59
CA ALA A 120 0.62 -4.47 15.88
C ALA A 120 0.51 -6.01 15.85
N LEU A 121 -0.07 -6.58 14.79
CA LEU A 121 -0.31 -8.02 14.62
C LEU A 121 0.74 -8.70 13.74
N ARG A 122 1.86 -8.05 13.45
CA ARG A 122 2.94 -8.59 12.60
C ARG A 122 3.31 -10.00 13.00
N SER A 123 3.41 -10.90 11.99
CA SER A 123 3.72 -12.33 12.11
C SER A 123 2.73 -13.18 12.90
N TYR A 124 1.60 -12.64 13.36
CA TYR A 124 0.59 -13.42 14.10
C TYR A 124 -0.01 -14.54 13.24
N LEU A 125 -0.16 -14.31 11.94
CA LEU A 125 -0.69 -15.27 10.96
C LEU A 125 0.38 -15.75 9.96
N ALA A 126 1.64 -15.91 10.35
CA ALA A 126 2.70 -16.33 9.44
C ALA A 126 2.35 -17.62 8.67
N ASP A 127 1.70 -18.58 9.33
CA ASP A 127 1.21 -19.84 8.76
C ASP A 127 -0.33 -19.88 8.62
N GLY A 128 -1.00 -18.74 8.83
CA GLY A 128 -2.45 -18.63 8.83
C GLY A 128 -3.08 -18.60 7.44
N LEU A 129 -4.39 -18.77 7.40
CA LEU A 129 -5.20 -18.75 6.18
C LEU A 129 -6.22 -17.61 6.24
N LEU A 130 -6.81 -17.28 5.08
CA LEU A 130 -7.88 -16.29 5.00
C LEU A 130 -9.09 -16.67 5.88
N TYR A 131 -9.48 -17.95 5.86
CA TYR A 131 -10.63 -18.48 6.59
C TYR A 131 -10.38 -19.90 7.03
N ASN A 132 -11.07 -20.33 8.12
CA ASN A 132 -11.07 -21.71 8.57
C ASN A 132 -11.83 -22.59 7.58
N ASP A 133 -11.15 -23.55 6.98
CA ASP A 133 -11.74 -24.52 6.04
C ASP A 133 -12.00 -25.89 6.68
N GLY A 134 -11.89 -25.98 8.00
CA GLY A 134 -12.08 -27.21 8.77
C GLY A 134 -10.91 -28.19 8.72
N ARG A 135 -9.75 -27.78 8.15
CA ARG A 135 -8.53 -28.60 8.08
C ARG A 135 -7.55 -28.22 9.19
N PRO A 136 -6.56 -29.09 9.53
CA PRO A 136 -5.64 -28.85 10.64
C PRO A 136 -4.84 -27.54 10.61
N HIS A 137 -4.68 -26.92 9.44
CA HIS A 137 -3.90 -25.68 9.26
C HIS A 137 -4.78 -24.42 9.13
N GLY A 138 -6.07 -24.49 9.45
CA GLY A 138 -6.99 -23.37 9.27
C GLY A 138 -7.13 -22.43 10.47
N SER A 139 -6.32 -22.59 11.52
CA SER A 139 -6.40 -21.78 12.74
C SER A 139 -4.99 -21.47 13.28
N PRO A 140 -4.67 -20.22 13.68
CA PRO A 140 -5.54 -19.05 13.55
C PRO A 140 -5.80 -18.67 12.10
N ASN A 141 -6.88 -17.91 11.85
CA ASN A 141 -7.22 -17.45 10.51
C ASN A 141 -7.64 -15.96 10.50
N TYR A 142 -7.56 -15.35 9.32
CA TYR A 142 -7.75 -13.91 9.18
C TYR A 142 -9.18 -13.46 9.53
N LEU A 143 -10.19 -14.09 8.96
CA LEU A 143 -11.57 -13.64 9.12
C LEU A 143 -12.09 -13.79 10.55
N GLU A 144 -11.74 -14.88 11.25
CA GLU A 144 -12.25 -15.15 12.59
C GLU A 144 -11.40 -14.48 13.67
N ASP A 145 -10.07 -14.54 13.55
CA ASP A 145 -9.16 -14.12 14.62
C ASP A 145 -8.72 -12.66 14.47
N VAL A 146 -8.39 -12.21 13.26
CA VAL A 146 -8.02 -10.80 13.05
C VAL A 146 -9.27 -9.94 12.95
N LEU A 147 -10.13 -10.14 11.93
CA LEU A 147 -11.30 -9.31 11.73
C LEU A 147 -12.46 -9.61 12.69
N GLY A 148 -12.57 -10.86 13.17
CA GLY A 148 -13.66 -11.30 14.05
C GLY A 148 -13.42 -11.12 15.54
N LYS A 149 -12.17 -10.93 15.99
CA LYS A 149 -11.80 -10.76 17.39
C LYS A 149 -10.93 -9.55 17.63
N LEU A 150 -9.68 -9.56 17.10
CA LEU A 150 -8.70 -8.53 17.38
C LEU A 150 -9.14 -7.14 16.89
N SER A 151 -9.69 -7.04 15.67
CA SER A 151 -10.12 -5.74 15.14
C SER A 151 -11.21 -5.08 15.98
N LEU A 152 -12.08 -5.86 16.64
CA LEU A 152 -13.24 -5.36 17.38
C LEU A 152 -12.89 -4.59 18.65
N VAL A 153 -11.67 -4.73 19.16
CA VAL A 153 -11.24 -4.13 20.43
C VAL A 153 -10.29 -2.95 20.25
N TYR A 154 -10.04 -2.52 19.00
CA TYR A 154 -9.22 -1.34 18.74
C TYR A 154 -9.84 -0.09 19.32
N ARG A 155 -9.02 0.71 20.01
CA ARG A 155 -9.34 2.07 20.41
C ARG A 155 -8.80 3.05 19.37
N PRO A 156 -9.29 4.30 19.33
CA PRO A 156 -8.72 5.32 18.42
C PRO A 156 -7.21 5.48 18.53
N GLU A 157 -6.63 5.42 19.74
CA GLU A 157 -5.18 5.47 19.92
C GLU A 157 -4.44 4.27 19.35
N ASP A 158 -5.05 3.08 19.34
CA ASP A 158 -4.47 1.88 18.71
C ASP A 158 -4.47 2.04 17.17
N VAL A 159 -5.57 2.56 16.62
CA VAL A 159 -5.63 2.88 15.18
C VAL A 159 -4.53 3.87 14.80
N TYR A 160 -4.42 4.99 15.54
CA TYR A 160 -3.41 6.01 15.28
C TYR A 160 -1.98 5.45 15.23
N ILE A 161 -1.58 4.69 16.26
CA ILE A 161 -0.20 4.20 16.35
C ILE A 161 0.10 3.14 15.27
N ASN A 162 -0.87 2.29 14.92
CA ASN A 162 -0.73 1.31 13.86
C ASN A 162 -0.52 1.99 12.50
N GLU A 163 -1.36 2.97 12.15
CA GLU A 163 -1.24 3.74 10.90
C GLU A 163 0.10 4.48 10.80
N LEU A 164 0.52 5.11 11.89
CA LEU A 164 1.79 5.83 11.94
C LEU A 164 2.99 4.89 11.76
N VAL A 165 3.06 3.79 12.51
CA VAL A 165 4.20 2.86 12.48
C VAL A 165 4.25 2.11 11.14
N ALA A 166 3.11 1.66 10.58
CA ALA A 166 3.05 1.08 9.26
C ALA A 166 3.60 2.02 8.19
N SER A 167 3.12 3.27 8.21
CA SER A 167 3.56 4.30 7.27
C SER A 167 5.05 4.55 7.32
N LEU A 168 5.62 4.68 8.53
CA LEU A 168 7.05 4.90 8.73
C LEU A 168 7.88 3.66 8.34
N SER A 169 7.39 2.46 8.63
CA SER A 169 8.05 1.21 8.23
C SER A 169 8.13 1.04 6.72
N GLN A 170 7.07 1.39 6.02
CA GLN A 170 7.06 1.36 4.55
C GLN A 170 7.93 2.48 3.94
N LEU A 171 7.94 3.69 4.53
CA LEU A 171 8.89 4.74 4.14
C LEU A 171 10.33 4.26 4.28
N ASP A 172 10.66 3.59 5.38
CA ASP A 172 11.99 3.00 5.59
C ASP A 172 12.37 1.99 4.51
N ALA A 173 11.38 1.31 3.90
CA ALA A 173 11.53 0.38 2.79
C ALA A 173 11.36 1.02 1.38
N GLY A 174 11.27 2.35 1.27
CA GLY A 174 11.19 3.06 -0.02
C GLY A 174 9.78 3.19 -0.61
N VAL A 175 8.72 2.86 0.15
CA VAL A 175 7.34 3.04 -0.28
C VAL A 175 6.88 4.47 0.02
N THR A 176 6.79 5.29 -1.02
CA THR A 176 6.42 6.71 -0.92
C THR A 176 4.92 6.97 -1.03
N GLY A 177 4.16 6.01 -1.56
CA GLY A 177 2.71 6.08 -1.70
C GLY A 177 2.02 4.80 -1.28
N VAL A 178 0.81 4.89 -0.70
CA VAL A 178 0.00 3.71 -0.31
C VAL A 178 -1.49 3.99 -0.49
N LEU A 179 -2.25 2.93 -0.83
CA LEU A 179 -3.67 2.84 -0.50
C LEU A 179 -3.79 2.10 0.83
N ASP A 180 -4.14 2.83 1.89
CA ASP A 180 -4.50 2.27 3.18
C ASP A 180 -5.93 1.74 3.12
N VAL A 181 -6.08 0.42 3.19
CA VAL A 181 -7.39 -0.25 3.23
C VAL A 181 -7.77 -0.48 4.69
N SER A 182 -8.39 0.53 5.27
CA SER A 182 -8.69 0.57 6.69
C SER A 182 -10.10 0.06 6.98
N GLN A 183 -10.22 -1.13 7.61
CA GLN A 183 -11.49 -1.78 7.99
C GLN A 183 -11.74 -1.66 9.50
N ILE A 184 -11.49 -0.47 10.05
CA ILE A 184 -11.44 -0.22 11.51
C ILE A 184 -12.30 0.99 11.94
N HIS A 185 -13.21 1.45 11.08
CA HIS A 185 -13.99 2.68 11.30
C HIS A 185 -15.20 2.46 12.21
N HIS A 186 -14.95 1.99 13.44
CA HIS A 186 -15.98 1.65 14.43
C HIS A 186 -16.73 2.88 14.96
N SER A 187 -16.13 4.07 14.84
CA SER A 187 -16.75 5.36 15.12
C SER A 187 -16.04 6.47 14.32
N PRO A 188 -16.59 7.70 14.26
CA PRO A 188 -15.88 8.84 13.66
C PRO A 188 -14.50 9.10 14.27
N GLU A 189 -14.32 8.87 15.57
CA GLU A 189 -13.04 9.06 16.27
C GLU A 189 -11.98 8.07 15.78
N HIS A 190 -12.34 6.84 15.41
CA HIS A 190 -11.42 5.88 14.81
C HIS A 190 -10.96 6.37 13.43
N SER A 191 -11.89 6.88 12.61
CA SER A 191 -11.55 7.45 11.30
C SER A 191 -10.62 8.65 11.42
N ASP A 192 -10.92 9.56 12.35
CA ASP A 192 -10.11 10.76 12.58
C ASP A 192 -8.72 10.40 13.12
N ALA A 193 -8.62 9.37 13.97
CA ALA A 193 -7.35 8.85 14.49
C ALA A 193 -6.49 8.21 13.39
N ALA A 194 -7.09 7.40 12.49
CA ALA A 194 -6.41 6.85 11.32
C ALA A 194 -5.84 7.97 10.45
N ILE A 195 -6.67 8.92 10.06
CA ILE A 195 -6.26 10.06 9.22
C ILE A 195 -5.14 10.87 9.90
N GLN A 196 -5.19 11.04 11.22
CA GLN A 196 -4.14 11.75 11.95
C GLN A 196 -2.82 10.98 11.93
N GLY A 197 -2.81 9.67 12.13
CA GLY A 197 -1.61 8.83 12.03
C GLY A 197 -0.98 8.91 10.63
N LEU A 198 -1.81 8.87 9.57
CA LEU A 198 -1.36 9.01 8.19
C LEU A 198 -0.80 10.41 7.89
N LYS A 199 -1.39 11.48 8.43
CA LYS A 199 -0.87 12.86 8.31
C LYS A 199 0.49 13.00 8.98
N ASP A 200 0.63 12.48 10.18
CA ASP A 200 1.85 12.60 11.00
C ASP A 200 3.02 11.79 10.42
N ALA A 201 2.75 10.77 9.62
CA ALA A 201 3.77 10.05 8.86
C ALA A 201 4.38 10.87 7.71
N HIS A 202 3.73 11.94 7.27
CA HIS A 202 4.15 12.77 6.14
C HIS A 202 4.47 11.98 4.87
N ARG A 203 3.73 10.91 4.61
CA ARG A 203 3.83 10.09 3.41
C ARG A 203 2.61 10.32 2.54
N ARG A 204 2.75 10.12 1.22
CA ARG A 204 1.61 10.11 0.31
C ARG A 204 0.71 8.92 0.61
N THR A 205 -0.58 9.18 0.91
CA THR A 205 -1.52 8.11 1.27
C THR A 205 -2.89 8.39 0.64
N ALA A 206 -3.44 7.39 -0.03
CA ALA A 206 -4.85 7.31 -0.33
C ALA A 206 -5.55 6.63 0.86
N PHE A 207 -6.26 7.40 1.66
CA PHE A 207 -7.02 6.88 2.80
C PHE A 207 -8.25 6.14 2.29
N GLY A 208 -8.30 4.84 2.49
CA GLY A 208 -9.43 3.99 2.15
C GLY A 208 -10.44 3.93 3.28
N TYR A 209 -11.58 4.60 3.10
CA TYR A 209 -12.68 4.54 4.06
C TYR A 209 -13.52 3.29 3.79
N PHE A 210 -13.20 2.22 4.51
CA PHE A 210 -13.92 0.94 4.48
C PHE A 210 -14.87 0.83 5.67
N GLU A 211 -15.43 -0.37 5.89
CA GLU A 211 -16.41 -0.58 6.94
C GLU A 211 -15.80 -0.53 8.34
N GLY A 212 -16.63 -0.15 9.28
CA GLY A 212 -16.42 -0.36 10.72
C GLY A 212 -17.49 -1.28 11.27
N ARG A 213 -17.41 -1.59 12.56
CA ARG A 213 -18.33 -2.49 13.25
C ARG A 213 -18.91 -1.84 14.50
N GLY A 214 -20.10 -2.33 14.93
CA GLY A 214 -20.81 -1.84 16.10
C GLY A 214 -21.69 -0.61 15.82
N ASP A 215 -22.44 -0.16 16.84
CA ASP A 215 -23.45 0.91 16.72
C ASP A 215 -22.82 2.30 16.46
N GLY A 216 -21.53 2.46 16.76
CA GLY A 216 -20.78 3.68 16.52
C GLY A 216 -20.38 3.90 15.06
N ALA A 217 -20.33 2.83 14.26
CA ALA A 217 -19.92 2.88 12.86
C ALA A 217 -20.88 3.71 12.02
N LYS A 218 -20.34 4.61 11.19
CA LYS A 218 -21.10 5.51 10.32
C LYS A 218 -20.82 5.29 8.84
N TYR A 219 -20.12 4.20 8.50
CA TYR A 219 -19.91 3.78 7.12
C TYR A 219 -21.24 3.36 6.46
N PRO A 220 -21.52 3.78 5.21
CA PRO A 220 -20.67 4.59 4.34
C PRO A 220 -20.94 6.11 4.42
N GLN A 221 -21.95 6.57 5.18
CA GLN A 221 -22.45 7.95 5.14
C GLN A 221 -21.46 8.99 5.65
N ASP A 222 -20.59 8.65 6.61
CA ASP A 222 -19.60 9.57 7.17
C ASP A 222 -18.51 9.98 6.16
N ALA A 223 -18.47 9.33 4.97
CA ALA A 223 -17.58 9.72 3.89
C ALA A 223 -17.70 11.18 3.49
N TYR A 224 -18.92 11.75 3.56
CA TYR A 224 -19.13 13.18 3.28
C TYR A 224 -18.43 14.08 4.29
N ARG A 225 -18.58 13.80 5.61
CA ARG A 225 -17.89 14.55 6.68
C ARG A 225 -16.37 14.43 6.53
N ILE A 226 -15.89 13.21 6.33
CA ILE A 226 -14.46 12.92 6.17
C ILE A 226 -13.90 13.70 4.97
N LYS A 227 -14.56 13.66 3.81
CA LYS A 227 -14.14 14.38 2.61
C LYS A 227 -14.09 15.89 2.84
N GLU A 228 -15.12 16.47 3.44
CA GLU A 228 -15.19 17.89 3.73
C GLU A 228 -14.14 18.33 4.75
N THR A 229 -13.95 17.54 5.83
CA THR A 229 -13.07 17.91 6.94
C THR A 229 -11.58 17.72 6.62
N HIS A 230 -11.23 16.63 5.92
CA HIS A 230 -9.84 16.22 5.79
C HIS A 230 -9.30 16.23 4.36
N PHE A 231 -10.16 16.22 3.34
CA PHE A 231 -9.79 16.06 1.94
C PHE A 231 -10.42 17.13 1.02
N ALA A 232 -10.65 18.32 1.54
CA ALA A 232 -11.20 19.44 0.77
C ALA A 232 -10.20 20.02 -0.25
N SER A 233 -8.89 19.82 -0.06
CA SER A 233 -7.82 20.28 -0.95
C SER A 233 -7.23 19.10 -1.72
N ASP A 234 -6.94 19.34 -3.01
CA ASP A 234 -6.17 18.40 -3.84
C ASP A 234 -4.64 18.67 -3.75
N ASP A 235 -4.24 19.77 -3.12
CA ASP A 235 -2.83 20.13 -2.90
C ASP A 235 -2.35 19.68 -1.53
N GLN A 236 -2.42 18.35 -1.31
CA GLN A 236 -1.95 17.70 -0.09
C GLN A 236 -1.46 16.28 -0.39
N LEU A 237 -0.74 15.66 0.56
CA LEU A 237 -0.22 14.30 0.40
C LEU A 237 -1.31 13.24 0.49
N LEU A 238 -2.36 13.52 1.27
CA LEU A 238 -3.45 12.58 1.49
C LEU A 238 -4.57 12.79 0.48
N THR A 239 -5.05 11.67 -0.09
CA THR A 239 -6.27 11.58 -0.90
C THR A 239 -7.24 10.60 -0.26
N MET A 240 -8.44 10.45 -0.80
CA MET A 240 -9.47 9.57 -0.26
C MET A 240 -9.94 8.56 -1.31
N VAL A 241 -10.16 7.31 -0.88
CA VAL A 241 -10.75 6.22 -1.64
C VAL A 241 -11.95 5.68 -0.86
N MET A 242 -13.04 5.34 -1.55
CA MET A 242 -14.19 4.69 -0.93
C MET A 242 -13.99 3.18 -0.92
N GLY A 243 -14.18 2.53 0.22
CA GLY A 243 -14.38 1.10 0.31
C GLY A 243 -15.71 0.73 -0.34
N GLY A 244 -15.72 -0.29 -1.19
CA GLY A 244 -16.90 -0.64 -1.98
C GLY A 244 -17.21 -2.13 -1.95
N GLU A 245 -17.04 -2.77 -0.79
CA GLU A 245 -17.10 -4.22 -0.62
C GLU A 245 -18.46 -4.79 -1.02
N PHE A 246 -18.47 -5.57 -2.10
CA PHE A 246 -19.70 -6.14 -2.67
C PHE A 246 -20.38 -7.22 -1.79
N TYR A 247 -19.68 -7.74 -0.79
CA TYR A 247 -20.27 -8.65 0.20
C TYR A 247 -21.06 -7.92 1.28
N LEU A 248 -20.97 -6.59 1.37
CA LEU A 248 -21.75 -5.78 2.30
C LEU A 248 -23.10 -5.42 1.68
N PRO A 249 -24.18 -5.39 2.47
CA PRO A 249 -25.50 -4.98 1.98
C PRO A 249 -25.55 -3.52 1.53
N THR A 250 -24.55 -2.71 1.91
CA THR A 250 -24.44 -1.28 1.60
C THR A 250 -23.60 -1.00 0.34
N PHE A 251 -23.16 -2.01 -0.42
CA PHE A 251 -22.19 -1.81 -1.51
C PHE A 251 -22.70 -0.82 -2.59
N GLU A 252 -23.94 -0.92 -3.00
CA GLU A 252 -24.51 0.00 -4.01
C GLU A 252 -24.53 1.45 -3.50
N GLU A 253 -24.80 1.64 -2.22
CA GLU A 253 -24.79 2.96 -1.60
C GLU A 253 -23.35 3.50 -1.47
N SER A 254 -22.38 2.69 -1.04
CA SER A 254 -20.98 3.11 -0.96
C SER A 254 -20.43 3.48 -2.34
N TRP A 255 -20.76 2.73 -3.39
CA TRP A 255 -20.38 3.05 -4.77
C TRP A 255 -21.01 4.37 -5.25
N ARG A 256 -22.29 4.59 -4.93
CA ARG A 256 -22.96 5.86 -5.24
C ARG A 256 -22.26 7.03 -4.53
N ILE A 257 -21.98 6.90 -3.23
CA ILE A 257 -21.28 7.93 -2.44
C ILE A 257 -19.88 8.20 -3.00
N GLY A 258 -19.09 7.17 -3.32
CA GLY A 258 -17.77 7.34 -3.94
C GLY A 258 -17.83 8.16 -5.22
N ARG A 259 -18.79 7.87 -6.10
CA ARG A 259 -19.01 8.61 -7.35
C ARG A 259 -19.53 10.02 -7.14
N ASP A 260 -20.46 10.21 -6.19
CA ASP A 260 -20.94 11.55 -5.82
C ASP A 260 -19.79 12.46 -5.30
N LEU A 261 -18.84 11.88 -4.59
CA LEU A 261 -17.65 12.57 -4.07
C LEU A 261 -16.49 12.67 -5.09
N GLY A 262 -16.62 12.01 -6.26
CA GLY A 262 -15.57 11.97 -7.28
C GLY A 262 -14.28 11.30 -6.82
N ILE A 263 -14.38 10.26 -5.98
CA ILE A 263 -13.24 9.52 -5.44
C ILE A 263 -13.23 8.07 -5.97
N PRO A 264 -12.05 7.41 -6.11
CA PRO A 264 -11.96 6.01 -6.50
C PRO A 264 -12.66 5.09 -5.51
N ILE A 265 -13.02 3.88 -5.98
CA ILE A 265 -13.71 2.86 -5.21
C ILE A 265 -12.86 1.59 -5.25
N ALA A 266 -12.39 1.13 -4.09
CA ALA A 266 -11.61 -0.09 -3.97
C ALA A 266 -12.41 -1.21 -3.30
N LEU A 267 -12.19 -2.46 -3.72
CA LEU A 267 -12.90 -3.62 -3.20
C LEU A 267 -12.11 -4.92 -3.38
N HIS A 268 -12.23 -5.83 -2.41
CA HIS A 268 -11.65 -7.16 -2.47
C HIS A 268 -12.45 -8.10 -3.38
N VAL A 269 -11.75 -8.84 -4.24
CA VAL A 269 -12.34 -9.84 -5.13
C VAL A 269 -11.58 -11.16 -5.00
N VAL A 270 -11.99 -11.99 -4.02
CA VAL A 270 -11.47 -13.33 -3.80
C VAL A 270 -12.55 -14.34 -4.20
N ALA A 271 -12.50 -14.81 -5.44
CA ALA A 271 -13.52 -15.64 -6.09
C ALA A 271 -13.03 -17.07 -6.42
N SER A 272 -12.03 -17.56 -5.70
CA SER A 272 -11.39 -18.87 -5.99
C SER A 272 -12.26 -20.09 -5.71
N ARG A 273 -13.40 -19.93 -5.02
CA ARG A 273 -14.42 -20.96 -4.91
C ARG A 273 -15.50 -20.72 -5.96
N LYS A 274 -16.01 -21.80 -6.56
CA LYS A 274 -17.00 -21.77 -7.63
C LYS A 274 -18.21 -20.86 -7.28
N GLU A 275 -18.73 -21.02 -6.07
CA GLU A 275 -19.89 -20.29 -5.59
C GLU A 275 -19.61 -18.77 -5.48
N ARG A 276 -18.38 -18.41 -5.10
CA ARG A 276 -17.93 -17.02 -5.04
C ARG A 276 -17.73 -16.41 -6.43
N SER A 277 -17.18 -17.20 -7.37
CA SER A 277 -17.02 -16.81 -8.76
C SER A 277 -18.38 -16.54 -9.43
N GLU A 278 -19.34 -17.45 -9.24
CA GLU A 278 -20.71 -17.29 -9.74
C GLU A 278 -21.43 -16.08 -9.11
N ALA A 279 -21.22 -15.85 -7.80
CA ALA A 279 -21.78 -14.67 -7.12
C ALA A 279 -21.18 -13.37 -7.64
N PHE A 280 -19.84 -13.32 -7.87
CA PHE A 280 -19.21 -12.17 -8.46
C PHE A 280 -19.70 -11.89 -9.88
N ASP A 281 -19.90 -12.93 -10.71
CA ASP A 281 -20.49 -12.80 -12.04
C ASP A 281 -21.91 -12.19 -12.02
N GLN A 282 -22.70 -12.42 -10.96
CA GLN A 282 -24.00 -11.74 -10.80
C GLN A 282 -23.81 -10.24 -10.51
N ILE A 283 -22.84 -9.89 -9.66
CA ILE A 283 -22.49 -8.48 -9.40
C ILE A 283 -22.02 -7.79 -10.69
N VAL A 284 -21.15 -8.45 -11.46
CA VAL A 284 -20.65 -7.95 -12.76
C VAL A 284 -21.79 -7.63 -13.74
N ARG A 285 -22.89 -8.38 -13.70
CA ARG A 285 -24.07 -8.14 -14.58
C ARG A 285 -24.90 -6.93 -14.17
N THR A 286 -24.88 -6.55 -12.92
CA THR A 286 -25.76 -5.52 -12.34
C THR A 286 -25.03 -4.24 -11.96
N ALA A 287 -23.78 -4.36 -11.47
CA ALA A 287 -22.97 -3.22 -11.07
C ALA A 287 -22.34 -2.55 -12.30
N LYS A 288 -22.28 -1.23 -12.26
CA LYS A 288 -21.62 -0.45 -13.32
C LYS A 288 -20.15 -0.25 -12.97
N PHE A 289 -19.25 -1.02 -13.56
CA PHE A 289 -17.80 -0.84 -13.45
C PHE A 289 -17.33 0.39 -14.24
N GLY A 290 -16.24 0.99 -13.79
CA GLY A 290 -15.63 2.15 -14.41
C GLY A 290 -14.13 2.25 -14.10
N PRO A 291 -13.44 3.25 -14.67
CA PRO A 291 -12.03 3.51 -14.39
C PRO A 291 -11.79 4.02 -12.96
N ASP A 292 -12.85 4.29 -12.22
CA ASP A 292 -12.86 4.63 -10.81
C ASP A 292 -12.75 3.40 -9.89
N ASN A 293 -12.84 2.16 -10.43
CA ASN A 293 -12.74 0.95 -9.64
C ASN A 293 -11.32 0.41 -9.54
N ILE A 294 -10.93 0.00 -8.32
CA ILE A 294 -9.69 -0.69 -8.00
C ILE A 294 -10.08 -2.06 -7.43
N PHE A 295 -9.88 -3.10 -8.21
CA PHE A 295 -10.14 -4.47 -7.81
C PHE A 295 -8.91 -5.09 -7.15
N ILE A 296 -9.05 -5.55 -5.91
CA ILE A 296 -7.99 -6.16 -5.13
C ILE A 296 -8.04 -7.68 -5.33
N HIS A 297 -6.92 -8.31 -5.67
CA HIS A 297 -6.69 -9.74 -5.93
C HIS A 297 -7.26 -10.28 -7.25
N MET A 298 -8.55 -10.19 -7.48
CA MET A 298 -9.24 -10.77 -8.65
C MET A 298 -8.98 -12.29 -8.84
N THR A 299 -8.69 -13.02 -7.77
CA THR A 299 -8.41 -14.46 -7.82
C THR A 299 -9.65 -15.27 -8.13
N GLY A 300 -9.56 -16.25 -9.04
CA GLY A 300 -10.64 -17.16 -9.40
C GLY A 300 -11.80 -16.53 -10.18
N VAL A 301 -11.64 -15.31 -10.66
CA VAL A 301 -12.63 -14.58 -11.45
C VAL A 301 -12.74 -15.20 -12.84
N SER A 302 -13.97 -15.31 -13.36
CA SER A 302 -14.27 -15.82 -14.71
C SER A 302 -13.78 -14.91 -15.82
N ASP A 303 -13.64 -15.43 -17.04
CA ASP A 303 -13.27 -14.64 -18.22
C ASP A 303 -14.27 -13.50 -18.47
N PHE A 304 -15.56 -13.71 -18.15
CA PHE A 304 -16.57 -12.67 -18.22
C PHE A 304 -16.29 -11.51 -17.26
N GLY A 305 -15.90 -11.80 -16.02
CA GLY A 305 -15.51 -10.77 -15.05
C GLY A 305 -14.26 -10.01 -15.48
N TRP A 306 -13.23 -10.73 -15.99
CA TRP A 306 -12.00 -10.12 -16.52
C TRP A 306 -12.26 -9.21 -17.71
N GLN A 307 -13.06 -9.68 -18.68
CA GLN A 307 -13.41 -8.87 -19.86
C GLN A 307 -14.17 -7.60 -19.47
N THR A 308 -15.11 -7.73 -18.52
CA THR A 308 -15.89 -6.57 -18.05
C THR A 308 -14.99 -5.55 -17.31
N ALA A 309 -14.08 -6.00 -16.45
CA ALA A 309 -13.12 -5.12 -15.77
C ALA A 309 -12.22 -4.39 -16.78
N LYS A 310 -11.70 -5.11 -17.79
CA LYS A 310 -10.90 -4.53 -18.88
C LYS A 310 -11.68 -3.47 -19.67
N ASP A 311 -12.90 -3.81 -20.14
CA ASP A 311 -13.72 -2.91 -20.96
C ASP A 311 -14.15 -1.66 -20.19
N ALA A 312 -14.28 -1.77 -18.88
CA ALA A 312 -14.54 -0.66 -17.97
C ALA A 312 -13.31 0.24 -17.71
N GLY A 313 -12.11 -0.20 -18.08
CA GLY A 313 -10.87 0.49 -17.75
C GLY A 313 -10.52 0.44 -16.26
N ALA A 314 -11.04 -0.54 -15.54
CA ALA A 314 -10.80 -0.70 -14.11
C ALA A 314 -9.35 -1.10 -13.82
N HIS A 315 -8.86 -0.72 -12.64
CA HIS A 315 -7.53 -1.09 -12.14
C HIS A 315 -7.58 -2.39 -11.34
N VAL A 316 -6.48 -3.14 -11.37
CA VAL A 316 -6.33 -4.37 -10.57
C VAL A 316 -5.01 -4.31 -9.82
N THR A 317 -5.03 -4.66 -8.54
CA THR A 317 -3.84 -4.77 -7.69
C THR A 317 -3.65 -6.20 -7.20
N LEU A 318 -2.41 -6.67 -7.17
CA LEU A 318 -2.04 -8.03 -6.78
C LEU A 318 -1.09 -8.02 -5.57
N ALA A 319 -1.44 -8.80 -4.56
CA ALA A 319 -0.63 -9.10 -3.38
C ALA A 319 -0.07 -10.53 -3.50
N VAL A 320 0.85 -10.74 -4.44
CA VAL A 320 1.28 -12.07 -4.88
C VAL A 320 1.70 -13.01 -3.73
N PRO A 321 2.53 -12.59 -2.73
CA PRO A 321 2.86 -13.44 -1.59
C PRO A 321 1.63 -13.89 -0.79
N ILE A 322 0.71 -12.98 -0.53
CA ILE A 322 -0.48 -13.25 0.29
C ILE A 322 -1.46 -14.16 -0.45
N GLU A 323 -1.69 -13.90 -1.73
CA GLU A 323 -2.54 -14.73 -2.58
C GLU A 323 -2.06 -16.19 -2.62
N MET A 324 -0.73 -16.39 -2.67
CA MET A 324 -0.13 -17.73 -2.63
C MET A 324 -0.24 -18.42 -1.27
N THR A 325 -0.05 -17.69 -0.17
CA THR A 325 0.10 -18.26 1.17
C THR A 325 -1.21 -18.40 1.93
N MET A 326 -2.11 -17.40 1.85
CA MET A 326 -3.36 -17.37 2.60
C MET A 326 -4.55 -18.05 1.91
N ARG A 327 -4.31 -18.80 0.85
CA ARG A 327 -5.36 -19.53 0.09
C ARG A 327 -6.41 -18.62 -0.56
N HIS A 328 -5.99 -17.43 -1.01
CA HIS A 328 -6.84 -16.60 -1.86
C HIS A 328 -7.08 -17.24 -3.23
N GLY A 329 -6.13 -18.03 -3.70
CA GLY A 329 -6.09 -18.67 -5.01
C GLY A 329 -4.79 -18.38 -5.73
N MET A 330 -4.64 -18.90 -6.95
CA MET A 330 -3.50 -18.57 -7.79
C MET A 330 -3.53 -17.07 -8.14
N PRO A 331 -2.45 -16.32 -7.87
CA PRO A 331 -2.34 -14.94 -8.33
C PRO A 331 -2.62 -14.86 -9.83
N PRO A 332 -3.55 -14.02 -10.31
CA PRO A 332 -4.05 -14.08 -11.68
C PRO A 332 -3.14 -13.39 -12.71
N ILE A 333 -1.82 -13.49 -12.54
CA ILE A 333 -0.80 -12.85 -13.38
C ILE A 333 -0.98 -13.23 -14.85
N MET A 334 -1.16 -14.55 -15.10
CA MET A 334 -1.31 -15.06 -16.45
C MET A 334 -2.61 -14.58 -17.11
N LYS A 335 -3.71 -14.51 -16.33
CA LYS A 335 -4.98 -13.95 -16.81
C LYS A 335 -4.87 -12.48 -17.17
N MET A 336 -4.22 -11.69 -16.34
CA MET A 336 -4.01 -10.26 -16.66
C MET A 336 -3.24 -10.08 -17.97
N MET A 337 -2.18 -10.87 -18.18
CA MET A 337 -1.40 -10.84 -19.43
C MET A 337 -2.26 -11.27 -20.63
N GLU A 338 -3.09 -12.31 -20.49
CA GLU A 338 -4.02 -12.78 -21.52
C GLU A 338 -4.99 -11.66 -21.94
N PHE A 339 -5.53 -10.92 -20.98
CA PHE A 339 -6.42 -9.79 -21.24
C PHE A 339 -5.69 -8.49 -21.60
N GLY A 340 -4.35 -8.48 -21.64
CA GLY A 340 -3.55 -7.30 -21.95
C GLY A 340 -3.67 -6.19 -20.91
N MET A 341 -3.94 -6.54 -19.66
CA MET A 341 -3.98 -5.63 -18.52
C MET A 341 -2.63 -5.60 -17.80
N SER A 342 -2.32 -4.50 -17.14
CA SER A 342 -1.12 -4.36 -16.29
C SER A 342 -1.55 -4.16 -14.83
N PRO A 343 -1.07 -5.00 -13.90
CA PRO A 343 -1.40 -4.82 -12.48
C PRO A 343 -0.61 -3.69 -11.85
N SER A 344 -1.11 -3.17 -10.74
CA SER A 344 -0.26 -2.62 -9.70
C SER A 344 0.08 -3.70 -8.66
N LEU A 345 1.06 -3.44 -7.80
CA LEU A 345 1.46 -4.35 -6.72
C LEU A 345 1.01 -3.84 -5.37
N SER A 346 0.81 -4.77 -4.45
CA SER A 346 0.41 -4.50 -3.08
C SER A 346 1.02 -5.47 -2.07
N SER A 347 1.05 -5.06 -0.81
CA SER A 347 1.59 -5.87 0.29
C SER A 347 0.52 -6.58 1.10
N ASP A 348 -0.73 -6.10 1.09
CA ASP A 348 -1.89 -6.63 1.81
C ASP A 348 -1.73 -6.56 3.34
N VAL A 349 -1.30 -7.63 4.01
CA VAL A 349 -1.30 -7.77 5.48
C VAL A 349 0.09 -8.08 6.04
N GLU A 350 0.56 -7.28 7.00
CA GLU A 350 1.82 -7.55 7.72
C GLU A 350 1.65 -8.63 8.81
N CYS A 351 0.45 -9.03 9.15
CA CYS A 351 0.25 -10.16 10.04
C CYS A 351 0.76 -11.48 9.46
N THR A 352 0.96 -11.57 8.15
CA THR A 352 1.45 -12.75 7.42
C THR A 352 2.84 -12.53 6.80
N MET A 353 3.06 -11.42 6.11
CA MET A 353 4.25 -11.19 5.28
C MET A 353 4.72 -9.73 5.40
N THR A 354 5.99 -9.49 5.09
CA THR A 354 6.56 -8.14 5.06
C THR A 354 5.90 -7.24 4.00
N ALA A 355 5.71 -5.97 4.32
CA ALA A 355 5.20 -4.96 3.40
C ALA A 355 6.30 -4.26 2.56
N ASP A 356 7.49 -4.85 2.42
CA ASP A 356 8.52 -4.31 1.53
C ASP A 356 8.27 -4.69 0.06
N PHE A 357 8.58 -3.75 -0.84
CA PHE A 357 8.29 -3.93 -2.27
C PHE A 357 9.34 -4.77 -3.02
N PHE A 358 10.50 -5.00 -2.45
CA PHE A 358 11.47 -5.93 -3.02
C PHE A 358 10.93 -7.36 -2.98
N THR A 359 10.28 -7.75 -1.89
CA THR A 359 9.59 -9.04 -1.77
C THR A 359 8.41 -9.13 -2.76
N GLN A 360 7.59 -8.09 -2.90
CA GLN A 360 6.45 -8.09 -3.81
C GLN A 360 6.90 -8.24 -5.27
N MET A 361 7.86 -7.43 -5.71
CA MET A 361 8.42 -7.48 -7.07
C MET A 361 9.08 -8.83 -7.38
N ARG A 362 9.87 -9.36 -6.44
CA ARG A 362 10.57 -10.64 -6.61
C ARG A 362 9.59 -11.80 -6.71
N SER A 363 8.55 -11.81 -5.87
CA SER A 363 7.48 -12.83 -5.92
C SER A 363 6.73 -12.79 -7.24
N MET A 364 6.33 -11.60 -7.71
CA MET A 364 5.68 -11.42 -9.01
C MET A 364 6.52 -11.96 -10.16
N LEU A 365 7.80 -11.55 -10.22
CA LEU A 365 8.72 -11.97 -11.27
C LEU A 365 8.93 -13.50 -11.26
N THR A 366 9.21 -14.07 -10.09
CA THR A 366 9.58 -15.50 -9.97
C THR A 366 8.39 -16.40 -10.21
N LEU A 367 7.20 -16.06 -9.72
CA LEU A 367 5.99 -16.85 -9.96
C LEU A 367 5.60 -16.85 -11.43
N GLN A 368 5.56 -15.69 -12.09
CA GLN A 368 5.22 -15.62 -13.51
C GLN A 368 6.20 -16.44 -14.36
N ARG A 369 7.50 -16.31 -14.09
CA ARG A 369 8.50 -17.08 -14.80
C ARG A 369 8.39 -18.58 -14.55
N ALA A 370 8.07 -19.02 -13.32
CA ALA A 370 7.84 -20.40 -13.02
C ALA A 370 6.66 -20.98 -13.82
N LEU A 371 5.53 -20.25 -13.88
CA LEU A 371 4.35 -20.67 -14.63
C LEU A 371 4.61 -20.74 -16.15
N VAL A 372 5.28 -19.77 -16.74
CA VAL A 372 5.62 -19.77 -18.17
C VAL A 372 6.65 -20.85 -18.49
N ASN A 373 7.65 -21.05 -17.65
CA ASN A 373 8.65 -22.10 -17.84
C ASN A 373 8.02 -23.49 -17.82
N GLU A 374 7.05 -23.73 -16.94
CA GLU A 374 6.30 -25.02 -16.90
C GLU A 374 5.54 -25.24 -18.20
N ILE A 375 4.86 -24.23 -18.72
CA ILE A 375 4.17 -24.28 -20.04
C ILE A 375 5.17 -24.63 -21.14
N THR A 376 6.30 -23.95 -21.20
CA THR A 376 7.36 -24.15 -22.20
C THR A 376 7.93 -25.57 -22.13
N LEU A 377 8.27 -26.03 -20.91
CA LEU A 377 8.85 -27.36 -20.66
C LEU A 377 7.86 -28.50 -20.95
N SER A 378 6.55 -28.22 -20.84
CA SER A 378 5.48 -29.17 -21.23
C SER A 378 5.31 -29.30 -22.74
N GLY A 379 6.05 -28.53 -23.55
CA GLY A 379 6.07 -28.64 -25.00
C GLY A 379 5.10 -27.72 -25.72
N ASP A 380 4.64 -26.64 -25.08
CA ASP A 380 3.89 -25.58 -25.78
C ASP A 380 4.84 -24.75 -26.64
N ASP A 381 4.56 -24.68 -27.94
CA ASP A 381 5.36 -23.94 -28.93
C ASP A 381 5.13 -22.42 -28.89
N ASN A 382 4.09 -21.94 -28.17
CA ASN A 382 3.72 -20.54 -28.09
C ASN A 382 3.46 -20.10 -26.64
N PRO A 383 4.44 -20.25 -25.73
CA PRO A 383 4.26 -19.82 -24.34
C PRO A 383 4.09 -18.30 -24.25
N PRO A 384 3.38 -17.80 -23.24
CA PRO A 384 3.30 -16.36 -22.97
C PRO A 384 4.68 -15.73 -22.76
N ALA A 385 4.78 -14.42 -23.00
CA ALA A 385 6.02 -13.68 -22.77
C ALA A 385 6.45 -13.71 -21.28
N LEU A 386 7.75 -13.78 -21.02
CA LEU A 386 8.31 -13.65 -19.69
C LEU A 386 8.32 -12.17 -19.28
N LEU A 387 7.92 -11.89 -18.04
CA LEU A 387 8.11 -10.57 -17.44
C LEU A 387 9.61 -10.26 -17.27
N SER A 388 9.97 -9.02 -17.53
CA SER A 388 11.27 -8.46 -17.20
C SER A 388 11.27 -7.82 -15.80
N SER A 389 12.47 -7.59 -15.24
CA SER A 389 12.61 -6.81 -13.99
C SER A 389 12.03 -5.39 -14.14
N ARG A 390 12.14 -4.79 -15.33
CA ARG A 390 11.58 -3.46 -15.59
C ARG A 390 10.04 -3.45 -15.54
N ASP A 391 9.39 -4.53 -16.01
CA ASP A 391 7.93 -4.63 -15.95
C ASP A 391 7.43 -4.63 -14.50
N VAL A 392 8.06 -5.40 -13.62
CA VAL A 392 7.63 -5.45 -12.22
C VAL A 392 7.96 -4.17 -11.44
N ILE A 393 9.03 -3.45 -11.79
CA ILE A 393 9.27 -2.09 -11.27
C ILE A 393 8.16 -1.14 -11.73
N ARG A 394 7.76 -1.23 -12.99
CA ARG A 394 6.63 -0.44 -13.52
C ARG A 394 5.33 -0.72 -12.76
N PHE A 395 5.06 -1.97 -12.42
CA PHE A 395 3.89 -2.35 -11.61
C PHE A 395 3.97 -1.77 -10.19
N ALA A 396 5.18 -1.70 -9.62
CA ALA A 396 5.44 -1.16 -8.28
C ALA A 396 5.48 0.38 -8.22
N THR A 397 5.43 1.07 -9.36
CA THR A 397 5.59 2.54 -9.43
C THR A 397 4.51 3.17 -10.32
N VAL A 398 4.66 3.10 -11.65
CA VAL A 398 3.81 3.76 -12.63
C VAL A 398 2.36 3.26 -12.57
N GLU A 399 2.16 1.94 -12.55
CA GLU A 399 0.81 1.37 -12.51
C GLU A 399 0.14 1.62 -11.14
N GLY A 400 0.93 1.63 -10.05
CA GLY A 400 0.44 2.07 -8.74
C GLY A 400 -0.06 3.51 -8.75
N ALA A 401 0.70 4.42 -9.37
CA ALA A 401 0.27 5.81 -9.51
C ALA A 401 -1.03 5.95 -10.32
N LYS A 402 -1.16 5.21 -11.43
CA LYS A 402 -2.39 5.20 -12.24
C LYS A 402 -3.59 4.68 -11.46
N ALA A 403 -3.43 3.55 -10.75
CA ALA A 403 -4.52 2.97 -9.97
C ALA A 403 -5.07 3.93 -8.90
N LEU A 404 -4.22 4.79 -8.35
CA LEU A 404 -4.61 5.79 -7.34
C LEU A 404 -4.97 7.17 -7.92
N GLY A 405 -4.97 7.33 -9.27
CA GLY A 405 -5.20 8.63 -9.92
C GLY A 405 -4.10 9.67 -9.65
N LEU A 406 -2.88 9.20 -9.40
CA LEU A 406 -1.72 10.02 -9.03
C LEU A 406 -0.67 10.12 -10.15
N GLU A 407 -0.92 9.57 -11.34
CA GLU A 407 0.04 9.49 -12.44
C GLU A 407 0.52 10.87 -12.94
N SER A 408 -0.28 11.91 -12.77
CA SER A 408 0.14 13.29 -13.06
C SER A 408 1.07 13.87 -11.99
N LYS A 409 1.11 13.28 -10.80
CA LYS A 409 1.87 13.75 -9.64
C LYS A 409 3.15 12.96 -9.37
N THR A 410 3.12 11.63 -9.58
CA THR A 410 4.21 10.72 -9.19
C THR A 410 4.25 9.45 -10.04
N GLY A 411 5.02 8.43 -9.61
CA GLY A 411 5.14 7.11 -10.26
C GLY A 411 6.25 7.02 -11.32
N SER A 412 6.79 8.15 -11.77
CA SER A 412 7.96 8.24 -12.65
C SER A 412 8.75 9.50 -12.34
N LEU A 413 10.07 9.50 -12.64
CA LEU A 413 10.89 10.71 -12.57
C LEU A 413 10.73 11.49 -13.88
N THR A 414 9.81 12.44 -13.85
CA THR A 414 9.46 13.27 -15.01
C THR A 414 9.47 14.74 -14.59
N PRO A 415 10.14 15.65 -15.29
CA PRO A 415 10.06 17.08 -15.03
C PRO A 415 8.60 17.56 -14.94
N GLY A 416 8.29 18.31 -13.88
CA GLY A 416 6.94 18.78 -13.55
C GLY A 416 6.18 17.92 -12.55
N LYS A 417 6.54 16.64 -12.37
CA LYS A 417 5.99 15.78 -11.30
C LYS A 417 6.62 16.10 -9.95
N GLN A 418 5.98 15.63 -8.90
CA GLN A 418 6.51 15.76 -7.53
C GLN A 418 7.66 14.77 -7.31
N ALA A 419 8.63 15.20 -6.51
CA ALA A 419 9.82 14.42 -6.21
C ALA A 419 9.55 13.39 -5.11
N ASP A 420 8.88 12.30 -5.48
CA ASP A 420 8.76 11.08 -4.69
C ASP A 420 9.86 10.13 -5.18
N ILE A 421 11.00 10.14 -4.52
CA ILE A 421 12.26 9.56 -5.02
C ILE A 421 12.88 8.66 -3.95
N VAL A 422 13.42 7.52 -4.39
CA VAL A 422 14.26 6.66 -3.56
C VAL A 422 15.67 6.58 -4.13
N LEU A 423 16.67 6.63 -3.25
CA LEU A 423 18.07 6.41 -3.55
C LEU A 423 18.47 5.06 -2.94
N LEU A 424 18.89 4.13 -3.80
CA LEU A 424 19.25 2.77 -3.41
C LEU A 424 20.78 2.63 -3.51
N ASP A 425 21.44 2.27 -2.41
CA ASP A 425 22.89 2.04 -2.39
C ASP A 425 23.23 0.73 -3.13
N ALA A 426 23.95 0.86 -4.25
CA ALA A 426 24.42 -0.26 -5.06
C ALA A 426 25.85 -0.70 -4.71
N ASN A 427 26.56 0.02 -3.83
CA ASN A 427 27.92 -0.29 -3.38
C ASN A 427 27.95 -1.22 -2.15
N THR A 428 26.98 -2.11 -2.05
CA THR A 428 26.81 -3.04 -0.92
C THR A 428 27.21 -4.46 -1.31
N LEU A 429 27.53 -5.31 -0.32
CA LEU A 429 27.99 -6.69 -0.55
C LEU A 429 26.95 -7.57 -1.27
N ASN A 430 25.66 -7.27 -1.11
CA ASN A 430 24.58 -8.03 -1.76
C ASN A 430 24.34 -7.59 -3.21
N VAL A 431 24.92 -6.48 -3.68
CA VAL A 431 24.64 -5.91 -5.01
C VAL A 431 25.91 -5.82 -5.88
N ALA A 432 27.04 -5.36 -5.33
CA ALA A 432 28.27 -5.14 -6.10
C ALA A 432 28.93 -6.48 -6.53
N PRO A 433 29.46 -6.58 -7.77
CA PRO A 433 29.47 -5.56 -8.81
C PRO A 433 28.13 -5.45 -9.54
N LEU A 434 27.69 -4.22 -9.83
CA LEU A 434 26.44 -3.96 -10.53
C LEU A 434 26.59 -4.24 -12.04
N ASN A 435 25.72 -5.10 -12.60
CA ASN A 435 25.75 -5.46 -14.03
C ASN A 435 24.45 -5.05 -14.77
N ASN A 436 23.33 -4.91 -14.04
CA ASN A 436 22.04 -4.54 -14.61
C ASN A 436 21.19 -3.85 -13.55
N ILE A 437 20.81 -2.60 -13.77
CA ILE A 437 20.10 -1.78 -12.78
C ILE A 437 18.73 -2.36 -12.44
N PRO A 438 17.79 -2.56 -13.39
CA PRO A 438 16.48 -3.14 -13.05
C PRO A 438 16.59 -4.54 -12.42
N GLY A 439 17.53 -5.35 -12.93
CA GLY A 439 17.80 -6.69 -12.39
C GLY A 439 18.23 -6.63 -10.92
N ALA A 440 19.18 -5.76 -10.58
CA ALA A 440 19.69 -5.60 -9.21
C ALA A 440 18.56 -5.18 -8.25
N VAL A 441 17.75 -4.18 -8.64
CA VAL A 441 16.61 -3.71 -7.83
C VAL A 441 15.67 -4.87 -7.48
N VAL A 442 15.30 -5.69 -8.46
CA VAL A 442 14.29 -6.75 -8.25
C VAL A 442 14.87 -8.00 -7.61
N THR A 443 16.09 -8.41 -8.00
CA THR A 443 16.60 -9.75 -7.65
C THR A 443 17.60 -9.77 -6.51
N LEU A 444 18.30 -8.66 -6.23
CA LEU A 444 19.39 -8.60 -5.25
C LEU A 444 19.10 -7.69 -4.06
N MET A 445 18.47 -6.53 -4.29
CA MET A 445 18.25 -5.51 -3.26
C MET A 445 17.15 -5.88 -2.27
N ASP A 446 17.22 -5.28 -1.09
CA ASP A 446 16.21 -5.31 -0.03
C ASP A 446 16.12 -3.94 0.66
N ARG A 447 15.31 -3.82 1.73
CA ARG A 447 15.12 -2.56 2.46
C ARG A 447 16.42 -1.95 3.01
N THR A 448 17.47 -2.72 3.22
CA THR A 448 18.76 -2.21 3.72
C THR A 448 19.52 -1.39 2.67
N ASN A 449 19.21 -1.58 1.39
CA ASN A 449 19.76 -0.78 0.30
C ASN A 449 19.09 0.59 0.17
N VAL A 450 17.91 0.83 0.80
CA VAL A 450 17.21 2.12 0.76
C VAL A 450 17.95 3.12 1.65
N SER A 451 18.79 3.96 1.03
CA SER A 451 19.58 4.96 1.72
C SER A 451 18.78 6.22 2.05
N THR A 452 18.12 6.79 1.04
CA THR A 452 17.45 8.08 1.17
C THR A 452 16.08 8.02 0.49
N VAL A 453 15.06 8.62 1.12
CA VAL A 453 13.68 8.70 0.60
C VAL A 453 13.19 10.13 0.66
N LEU A 454 12.70 10.61 -0.48
CA LEU A 454 12.02 11.90 -0.59
C LEU A 454 10.53 11.67 -0.90
N VAL A 455 9.66 12.44 -0.27
CA VAL A 455 8.23 12.54 -0.59
C VAL A 455 7.90 13.99 -0.86
N ALA A 456 7.40 14.28 -2.05
CA ALA A 456 7.14 15.64 -2.52
C ALA A 456 8.32 16.59 -2.23
N GLY A 457 9.55 16.15 -2.56
CA GLY A 457 10.78 16.90 -2.38
C GLY A 457 11.34 16.96 -0.96
N SER A 458 10.55 16.57 0.04
CA SER A 458 11.00 16.56 1.44
C SER A 458 11.66 15.24 1.81
N VAL A 459 12.84 15.30 2.42
CA VAL A 459 13.56 14.10 2.88
C VAL A 459 12.86 13.48 4.08
N ARG A 460 12.50 12.19 3.97
CA ARG A 460 11.84 11.40 5.02
C ARG A 460 12.75 10.31 5.61
N LYS A 461 13.69 9.82 4.81
CA LYS A 461 14.78 8.94 5.25
C LYS A 461 16.09 9.53 4.75
N TRP A 462 17.10 9.56 5.58
CA TRP A 462 18.42 10.09 5.27
C TRP A 462 19.50 9.13 5.69
N LYS A 463 20.26 8.62 4.72
CA LYS A 463 21.39 7.69 4.95
C LYS A 463 21.02 6.52 5.89
N GLY A 464 19.84 5.93 5.68
CA GLY A 464 19.37 4.80 6.45
C GLY A 464 18.53 5.14 7.69
N GLU A 465 18.42 6.41 8.11
CA GLU A 465 17.69 6.84 9.29
C GLU A 465 16.42 7.62 8.94
N LEU A 466 15.29 7.29 9.57
CA LEU A 466 14.04 8.04 9.44
C LEU A 466 14.19 9.44 10.06
N VAL A 467 13.83 10.47 9.32
CA VAL A 467 13.97 11.85 9.75
C VAL A 467 12.85 12.26 10.71
N GLY A 468 13.22 12.79 11.87
CA GLY A 468 12.26 13.32 12.86
C GLY A 468 11.49 12.24 13.63
N CYS A 469 11.92 10.98 13.60
CA CYS A 469 11.26 9.87 14.27
C CYS A 469 12.02 9.42 15.50
N ASP A 470 11.31 9.25 16.62
CA ASP A 470 11.82 8.57 17.82
C ASP A 470 11.44 7.08 17.74
N VAL A 471 12.26 6.31 17.00
CA VAL A 471 12.00 4.89 16.75
C VAL A 471 11.84 4.07 18.05
N PRO A 472 12.69 4.22 19.10
CA PRO A 472 12.49 3.52 20.37
C PRO A 472 11.11 3.80 21.01
N LYS A 473 10.65 5.04 20.96
CA LYS A 473 9.32 5.41 21.49
C LYS A 473 8.20 4.79 20.66
N LEU A 474 8.28 4.84 19.32
CA LEU A 474 7.30 4.22 18.42
C LEU A 474 7.20 2.71 18.65
N LEU A 475 8.34 2.02 18.85
CA LEU A 475 8.37 0.58 19.14
C LEU A 475 7.73 0.26 20.51
N SER A 476 7.89 1.12 21.50
CA SER A 476 7.23 0.98 22.80
C SER A 476 5.72 1.13 22.68
N GLU A 477 5.25 2.14 21.97
CA GLU A 477 3.81 2.44 21.81
C GLU A 477 3.09 1.36 20.98
N ILE A 478 3.68 0.89 19.86
CA ILE A 478 3.06 -0.19 19.09
C ILE A 478 3.05 -1.52 19.85
N SER A 479 4.06 -1.76 20.70
CA SER A 479 4.09 -2.94 21.57
C SER A 479 3.01 -2.88 22.64
N ALA A 480 2.77 -1.70 23.23
CA ALA A 480 1.71 -1.50 24.20
C ALA A 480 0.31 -1.68 23.56
N SER A 481 0.12 -1.18 22.32
CA SER A 481 -1.09 -1.42 21.54
C SER A 481 -1.32 -2.91 21.32
N ARG A 482 -0.32 -3.64 20.83
CA ARG A 482 -0.39 -5.10 20.67
C ARG A 482 -0.82 -5.79 21.97
N ASP A 483 -0.16 -5.48 23.08
CA ASP A 483 -0.42 -6.14 24.36
C ASP A 483 -1.86 -5.89 24.85
N TYR A 484 -2.37 -4.67 24.65
CA TYR A 484 -3.77 -4.34 24.89
C TYR A 484 -4.72 -5.15 24.01
N LEU A 485 -4.50 -5.18 22.69
CA LEU A 485 -5.39 -5.85 21.75
C LEU A 485 -5.52 -7.35 22.02
N PHE A 486 -4.40 -8.03 22.26
CA PHE A 486 -4.40 -9.46 22.59
C PHE A 486 -5.10 -9.76 23.92
N ALA A 487 -4.85 -8.96 24.95
CA ALA A 487 -5.48 -9.11 26.25
C ALA A 487 -6.99 -8.88 26.20
N GLU A 488 -7.43 -7.81 25.53
CA GLU A 488 -8.85 -7.44 25.46
C GLU A 488 -9.65 -8.39 24.57
N ALA A 489 -9.05 -8.87 23.46
CA ALA A 489 -9.67 -9.87 22.58
C ALA A 489 -9.66 -11.29 23.19
N GLY A 490 -8.96 -11.52 24.29
CA GLY A 490 -8.79 -12.85 24.89
C GLY A 490 -8.03 -13.82 23.99
N VAL A 491 -7.11 -13.32 23.17
CA VAL A 491 -6.28 -14.11 22.25
C VAL A 491 -4.93 -14.36 22.88
N GLU A 492 -4.53 -15.60 22.99
CA GLU A 492 -3.19 -15.97 23.46
C GLU A 492 -2.16 -15.74 22.35
N ARG A 493 -0.98 -15.28 22.77
CA ARG A 493 0.17 -15.10 21.87
C ARG A 493 1.14 -16.24 22.07
N GLU A 494 1.34 -17.04 21.03
CA GLU A 494 2.38 -18.06 20.96
C GLU A 494 3.65 -17.48 20.34
N LEU A 495 4.79 -17.66 20.98
CA LEU A 495 6.07 -17.17 20.46
C LEU A 495 6.87 -18.26 19.73
N PHE A 496 6.54 -19.56 19.95
CA PHE A 496 7.23 -20.71 19.40
C PHE A 496 6.26 -21.82 19.01
#